data_c5502a3c4a4384738922eac29a7b97b0
#
_entry.id   c5502a3c4a4384738922eac29a7b97b0
#
_cell.length_a   1.000
_cell.length_b   1.000
_cell.length_c   1.000
_cell.angle_alpha   90.00
_cell.angle_beta   90.00
_cell.angle_gamma   90.00
#
_symmetry.space_group_name_H-M   'P 1'
#
loop_
_entity.id
_entity.type
_entity.pdbx_description
1 polymer ?
#
loop_
_entity_poly.entity_id
_entity_poly.type
_entity_poly.pdbx_seq_one_letter_code
_entity_poly.pdbx_strand_id
1 'polypeptide(L)'
;MNQSERRMSLIRVLLKEHTEYQELRIPADADTQRQLLRGLLNIREPRRIGTDFLQIQDAYLQEETSAKGITDAADLMPLQPGLYLWQGDITTLKCDAIVNAANSDMTGCYCPNHGCIDNAIHTYAGVQLRLACAEIMDRQGHPEPTGQAKLTTAFNLPCRYVLHTVGPIIHGRVTQQDRALLASCYRSCLELAAENGLESVAFCCISTGEFHFPNQLAAEIAVQTVKEFLKKQTSVKKVIFNVFKDMDKKIYERLLRTD
;
A
#
# COMPACT_ATOMS: atom_id res chain seq x y z
N MET A 1 21.07 9.86 16.87
CA MET A 1 21.05 10.51 15.54
C MET A 1 19.75 11.27 15.39
N ASN A 2 19.79 12.51 14.91
CA ASN A 2 18.60 13.26 14.51
C ASN A 2 18.13 12.84 13.10
N GLN A 3 16.96 13.33 12.64
CA GLN A 3 16.37 12.96 11.34
C GLN A 3 17.27 13.28 10.14
N SER A 4 17.98 14.43 10.19
CA SER A 4 18.91 14.79 9.12
C SER A 4 20.11 13.84 9.03
N GLU A 5 20.66 13.48 10.19
CA GLU A 5 21.78 12.53 10.27
C GLU A 5 21.37 11.13 9.79
N ARG A 6 20.18 10.66 10.19
CA ARG A 6 19.63 9.38 9.72
C ARG A 6 19.48 9.38 8.21
N ARG A 7 18.83 10.40 7.65
CA ARG A 7 18.63 10.56 6.20
C ARG A 7 19.94 10.55 5.44
N MET A 8 20.92 11.32 5.89
CA MET A 8 22.24 11.37 5.27
C MET A 8 22.98 10.04 5.34
N SER A 9 22.86 9.32 6.46
CA SER A 9 23.45 7.97 6.63
C SER A 9 22.84 6.97 5.65
N LEU A 10 21.50 6.94 5.54
CA LEU A 10 20.78 6.07 4.61
C LEU A 10 21.16 6.35 3.16
N ILE A 11 21.17 7.62 2.75
CA ILE A 11 21.57 8.01 1.38
C ILE A 11 22.99 7.51 1.07
N ARG A 12 23.95 7.73 1.97
CA ARG A 12 25.35 7.32 1.75
C ARG A 12 25.49 5.80 1.59
N VAL A 13 24.73 5.02 2.37
CA VAL A 13 24.77 3.55 2.26
C VAL A 13 24.17 3.12 0.92
N LEU A 14 23.00 3.65 0.55
CA LEU A 14 22.33 3.28 -0.69
C LEU A 14 23.11 3.70 -1.94
N LEU A 15 23.75 4.86 -1.95
CA LEU A 15 24.62 5.29 -3.06
C LEU A 15 25.81 4.34 -3.26
N LYS A 16 26.34 3.76 -2.19
CA LYS A 16 27.44 2.79 -2.28
C LYS A 16 27.04 1.45 -2.89
N GLU A 17 25.75 1.11 -2.87
CA GLU A 17 25.25 -0.11 -3.52
C GLU A 17 25.28 -0.03 -5.06
N HIS A 18 25.44 1.19 -5.63
CA HIS A 18 25.39 1.49 -7.06
C HIS A 18 26.70 2.13 -7.53
N THR A 19 27.44 1.44 -8.38
CA THR A 19 28.72 1.95 -8.92
C THR A 19 28.53 3.20 -9.76
N GLU A 20 27.41 3.32 -10.47
CA GLU A 20 27.02 4.45 -11.31
C GLU A 20 26.70 5.73 -10.52
N TYR A 21 26.45 5.64 -9.21
CA TYR A 21 26.10 6.78 -8.37
C TYR A 21 27.20 7.21 -7.40
N GLN A 22 28.38 6.61 -7.47
CA GLN A 22 29.48 6.89 -6.53
C GLN A 22 29.94 8.35 -6.54
N GLU A 23 29.82 9.03 -7.68
CA GLU A 23 30.17 10.46 -7.83
C GLU A 23 28.99 11.41 -7.57
N LEU A 24 27.79 10.86 -7.29
CA LEU A 24 26.62 11.71 -7.07
C LEU A 24 26.78 12.51 -5.77
N ARG A 25 26.76 13.85 -5.92
CA ARG A 25 26.77 14.75 -4.77
C ARG A 25 25.42 14.78 -4.10
N ILE A 26 25.41 14.54 -2.79
CA ILE A 26 24.18 14.64 -2.00
C ILE A 26 23.77 16.13 -1.93
N PRO A 27 22.52 16.48 -2.28
CA PRO A 27 22.02 17.85 -2.20
C PRO A 27 22.14 18.44 -0.79
N ALA A 28 22.25 19.78 -0.70
CA ALA A 28 22.35 20.45 0.61
C ALA A 28 20.98 20.62 1.30
N ASP A 29 19.91 20.79 0.53
CA ASP A 29 18.58 21.02 1.07
C ASP A 29 17.85 19.72 1.46
N ALA A 30 17.00 19.82 2.49
CA ALA A 30 16.34 18.68 3.09
C ALA A 30 15.28 18.04 2.18
N ASP A 31 14.60 18.80 1.34
CA ASP A 31 13.52 18.31 0.49
C ASP A 31 14.08 17.47 -0.67
N THR A 32 15.11 17.98 -1.33
CA THR A 32 15.82 17.23 -2.38
C THR A 32 16.50 15.98 -1.80
N GLN A 33 17.01 16.02 -0.55
CA GLN A 33 17.52 14.84 0.13
C GLN A 33 16.43 13.79 0.39
N ARG A 34 15.21 14.19 0.78
CA ARG A 34 14.07 13.26 0.94
C ARG A 34 13.69 12.61 -0.38
N GLN A 35 13.65 13.39 -1.46
CA GLN A 35 13.39 12.88 -2.81
C GLN A 35 14.48 11.90 -3.27
N LEU A 36 15.75 12.25 -3.05
CA LEU A 36 16.87 11.36 -3.36
C LEU A 36 16.80 10.05 -2.57
N LEU A 37 16.59 10.11 -1.26
CA LEU A 37 16.44 8.91 -0.44
C LEU A 37 15.28 8.04 -0.91
N ARG A 38 14.11 8.65 -1.18
CA ARG A 38 12.95 7.91 -1.70
C ARG A 38 13.27 7.26 -3.04
N GLY A 39 13.88 7.99 -3.98
CA GLY A 39 14.29 7.43 -5.26
C GLY A 39 15.23 6.24 -5.12
N LEU A 40 16.23 6.34 -4.25
CA LEU A 40 17.17 5.23 -3.97
C LEU A 40 16.47 4.02 -3.35
N LEU A 41 15.54 4.22 -2.42
CA LEU A 41 14.73 3.14 -1.86
C LEU A 41 13.83 2.49 -2.91
N ASN A 42 13.31 3.28 -3.87
CA ASN A 42 12.43 2.75 -4.92
C ASN A 42 13.17 1.86 -5.92
N ILE A 43 14.38 2.21 -6.32
CA ILE A 43 15.17 1.42 -7.29
C ILE A 43 15.93 0.25 -6.66
N ARG A 44 15.99 0.20 -5.33
CA ARG A 44 16.77 -0.82 -4.63
C ARG A 44 16.17 -2.20 -4.84
N GLU A 45 16.98 -3.12 -5.35
CA GLU A 45 16.62 -4.54 -5.49
C GLU A 45 16.37 -5.21 -4.13
N PRO A 46 15.56 -6.30 -4.07
CA PRO A 46 15.24 -7.03 -2.84
C PRO A 46 16.44 -7.83 -2.34
N ARG A 47 17.39 -7.14 -1.74
CA ARG A 47 18.61 -7.72 -1.16
C ARG A 47 18.66 -7.48 0.34
N ARG A 48 19.22 -8.44 1.08
CA ARG A 48 19.48 -8.27 2.51
C ARG A 48 20.43 -7.10 2.73
N ILE A 49 20.30 -6.44 3.87
CA ILE A 49 21.15 -5.33 4.29
C ILE A 49 21.45 -5.48 5.79
N GLY A 50 22.52 -4.84 6.26
CA GLY A 50 22.96 -4.95 7.65
C GLY A 50 21.96 -4.37 8.64
N THR A 51 21.98 -4.89 9.87
CA THR A 51 21.09 -4.48 10.97
C THR A 51 21.21 -3.00 11.31
N ASP A 52 22.41 -2.42 11.22
CA ASP A 52 22.64 -1.01 11.48
C ASP A 52 21.85 -0.10 10.51
N PHE A 53 21.81 -0.47 9.23
CA PHE A 53 20.98 0.23 8.25
C PHE A 53 19.51 0.13 8.60
N LEU A 54 19.03 -1.07 8.94
CA LEU A 54 17.63 -1.29 9.29
C LEU A 54 17.22 -0.48 10.52
N GLN A 55 18.03 -0.45 11.58
CA GLN A 55 17.75 0.35 12.77
C GLN A 55 17.64 1.85 12.45
N ILE A 56 18.54 2.37 11.62
CA ILE A 56 18.51 3.78 11.21
C ILE A 56 17.30 4.07 10.33
N GLN A 57 17.01 3.19 9.36
CA GLN A 57 15.86 3.30 8.48
C GLN A 57 14.54 3.27 9.26
N ASP A 58 14.40 2.30 10.15
CA ASP A 58 13.17 2.11 10.91
C ASP A 58 12.88 3.33 11.78
N ALA A 59 13.90 3.83 12.50
CA ALA A 59 13.77 5.07 13.27
C ALA A 59 13.45 6.29 12.38
N TYR A 60 14.03 6.36 11.18
CA TYR A 60 13.77 7.44 10.23
C TYR A 60 12.32 7.41 9.72
N LEU A 61 11.86 6.24 9.22
CA LEU A 61 10.54 6.09 8.61
C LEU A 61 9.40 6.24 9.63
N GLN A 62 9.56 5.71 10.84
CA GLN A 62 8.58 5.85 11.90
C GLN A 62 8.42 7.31 12.33
N GLU A 63 9.51 8.08 12.43
CA GLU A 63 9.45 9.50 12.74
C GLU A 63 8.82 10.32 11.59
N GLU A 64 9.16 10.03 10.32
CA GLU A 64 8.52 10.66 9.15
C GLU A 64 7.01 10.38 9.10
N THR A 65 6.59 9.14 9.38
CA THR A 65 5.17 8.77 9.42
C THR A 65 4.45 9.45 10.59
N SER A 66 5.07 9.50 11.77
CA SER A 66 4.53 10.17 12.94
C SER A 66 4.37 11.69 12.71
N ALA A 67 5.33 12.31 12.03
CA ALA A 67 5.29 13.74 11.71
C ALA A 67 4.17 14.11 10.72
N LYS A 68 3.73 13.17 9.87
CA LYS A 68 2.55 13.35 9.00
C LYS A 68 1.23 13.31 9.79
N GLY A 69 1.23 12.76 10.99
CA GLY A 69 0.05 12.46 11.79
C GLY A 69 -0.52 11.07 11.48
N ILE A 70 -0.67 10.26 12.52
CA ILE A 70 -1.27 8.92 12.43
C ILE A 70 -2.76 9.02 12.74
N THR A 71 -3.59 8.48 11.86
CA THR A 71 -5.04 8.34 12.10
C THR A 71 -5.31 6.93 12.64
N ASP A 72 -5.96 6.82 13.79
CA ASP A 72 -6.41 5.53 14.31
C ASP A 72 -7.77 5.16 13.70
N ALA A 73 -7.87 3.99 13.09
CA ALA A 73 -9.13 3.49 12.54
C ALA A 73 -10.23 3.31 13.63
N ALA A 74 -9.84 3.25 14.91
CA ALA A 74 -10.80 3.20 16.02
C ALA A 74 -11.61 4.50 16.15
N ASP A 75 -11.03 5.64 15.76
CA ASP A 75 -11.65 6.97 15.86
C ASP A 75 -12.56 7.30 14.66
N LEU A 76 -12.55 6.46 13.62
CA LEU A 76 -13.40 6.68 12.44
C LEU A 76 -14.86 6.36 12.73
N MET A 77 -15.76 7.19 12.21
CA MET A 77 -17.20 6.97 12.30
C MET A 77 -17.70 6.16 11.08
N PRO A 78 -18.49 5.11 11.28
CA PRO A 78 -19.05 4.34 10.17
C PRO A 78 -20.10 5.15 9.41
N LEU A 79 -20.15 5.00 8.09
CA LEU A 79 -21.26 5.50 7.28
C LEU A 79 -22.43 4.50 7.22
N GLN A 80 -22.12 3.21 7.28
CA GLN A 80 -23.06 2.09 7.44
C GLN A 80 -22.42 1.04 8.37
N PRO A 81 -23.17 0.11 8.93
CA PRO A 81 -22.60 -0.94 9.79
C PRO A 81 -21.42 -1.65 9.14
N GLY A 82 -20.25 -1.54 9.73
CA GLY A 82 -18.99 -2.14 9.24
C GLY A 82 -18.32 -1.43 8.06
N LEU A 83 -18.94 -0.36 7.50
CA LEU A 83 -18.42 0.37 6.34
C LEU A 83 -18.01 1.79 6.71
N TYR A 84 -16.76 2.10 6.40
CA TYR A 84 -16.13 3.38 6.71
C TYR A 84 -15.57 4.02 5.44
N LEU A 85 -15.55 5.33 5.39
CA LEU A 85 -14.86 6.11 4.36
C LEU A 85 -13.87 7.04 5.03
N TRP A 86 -12.63 7.02 4.57
CA TRP A 86 -11.59 7.91 5.06
C TRP A 86 -10.77 8.46 3.91
N GLN A 87 -10.59 9.78 3.89
CA GLN A 87 -9.73 10.45 2.90
C GLN A 87 -8.40 10.81 3.56
N GLY A 88 -7.32 10.22 3.06
CA GLY A 88 -5.98 10.46 3.59
C GLY A 88 -4.91 9.55 2.98
N ASP A 89 -3.70 9.71 3.48
CA ASP A 89 -2.55 8.87 3.11
C ASP A 89 -2.65 7.53 3.85
N ILE A 90 -2.96 6.44 3.15
CA ILE A 90 -3.15 5.10 3.72
C ILE A 90 -1.93 4.63 4.52
N THR A 91 -0.73 5.15 4.21
CA THR A 91 0.50 4.80 4.93
C THR A 91 0.55 5.38 6.35
N THR A 92 -0.40 6.24 6.71
CA THR A 92 -0.54 6.82 8.06
C THR A 92 -1.72 6.23 8.84
N LEU A 93 -2.43 5.24 8.29
CA LEU A 93 -3.61 4.66 8.94
C LEU A 93 -3.22 3.50 9.85
N LYS A 94 -3.55 3.61 11.14
CA LYS A 94 -3.40 2.54 12.11
C LYS A 94 -4.66 1.66 12.11
N CYS A 95 -4.52 0.43 11.62
CA CYS A 95 -5.55 -0.62 11.54
C CYS A 95 -4.88 -1.99 11.53
N ASP A 96 -5.65 -3.09 11.39
CA ASP A 96 -5.01 -4.41 11.28
C ASP A 96 -4.31 -4.58 9.93
N ALA A 97 -4.98 -4.26 8.82
CA ALA A 97 -4.35 -4.36 7.51
C ALA A 97 -4.75 -3.22 6.57
N ILE A 98 -3.78 -2.80 5.75
CA ILE A 98 -4.04 -1.97 4.57
C ILE A 98 -3.86 -2.81 3.31
N VAL A 99 -4.57 -2.47 2.23
CA VAL A 99 -4.46 -3.14 0.94
C VAL A 99 -3.56 -2.35 0.00
N ASN A 100 -2.57 -3.05 -0.55
CA ASN A 100 -1.69 -2.56 -1.60
C ASN A 100 -2.20 -3.06 -2.97
N ALA A 101 -2.42 -2.13 -3.90
CA ALA A 101 -2.64 -2.45 -5.30
C ALA A 101 -1.28 -2.64 -6.00
N ALA A 102 -0.80 -3.88 -5.97
CA ALA A 102 0.51 -4.28 -6.45
C ALA A 102 0.52 -4.58 -7.96
N ASN A 103 1.71 -4.68 -8.53
CA ASN A 103 1.95 -5.33 -9.82
C ASN A 103 2.12 -6.86 -9.65
N SER A 104 2.18 -7.60 -10.76
CA SER A 104 2.28 -9.07 -10.75
C SER A 104 3.58 -9.63 -10.16
N ASP A 105 4.64 -8.82 -10.12
CA ASP A 105 5.91 -9.23 -9.50
C ASP A 105 5.91 -9.02 -7.98
N MET A 106 4.93 -8.28 -7.45
CA MET A 106 4.72 -8.01 -6.02
C MET A 106 5.84 -7.24 -5.31
N THR A 107 6.95 -6.95 -6.00
CA THR A 107 8.14 -6.35 -5.40
C THR A 107 8.12 -4.81 -5.39
N GLY A 108 6.98 -4.21 -5.61
CA GLY A 108 6.79 -2.76 -5.58
C GLY A 108 7.09 -2.06 -6.91
N CYS A 109 6.83 -0.77 -6.95
CA CYS A 109 7.12 0.07 -8.10
C CYS A 109 8.57 0.55 -8.04
N TYR A 110 9.34 0.25 -9.09
CA TYR A 110 10.75 0.66 -9.20
C TYR A 110 10.95 2.04 -9.84
N CYS A 111 9.87 2.73 -10.24
CA CYS A 111 9.98 4.08 -10.77
C CYS A 111 10.29 5.08 -9.64
N PRO A 112 11.44 5.81 -9.69
CA PRO A 112 11.83 6.73 -8.64
C PRO A 112 10.77 7.82 -8.40
N ASN A 113 10.41 8.03 -7.14
CA ASN A 113 9.43 9.05 -6.72
C ASN A 113 8.05 8.96 -7.38
N HIS A 114 7.68 7.80 -7.92
CA HIS A 114 6.38 7.62 -8.54
C HIS A 114 5.23 7.82 -7.54
N GLY A 115 4.13 8.41 -7.99
CA GLY A 115 2.98 8.78 -7.16
C GLY A 115 1.97 7.64 -6.92
N CYS A 116 2.25 6.39 -7.30
CA CYS A 116 1.32 5.28 -7.07
C CYS A 116 1.36 4.77 -5.63
N ILE A 117 0.29 4.08 -5.25
CA ILE A 117 0.14 3.53 -3.89
C ILE A 117 1.19 2.46 -3.58
N ASP A 118 1.53 1.63 -4.54
CA ASP A 118 2.54 0.58 -4.41
C ASP A 118 3.92 1.16 -4.07
N ASN A 119 4.33 2.26 -4.77
CA ASN A 119 5.54 2.99 -4.45
C ASN A 119 5.50 3.57 -3.02
N ALA A 120 4.39 4.19 -2.62
CA ALA A 120 4.26 4.79 -1.30
C ALA A 120 4.33 3.74 -0.18
N ILE A 121 3.60 2.64 -0.29
CA ILE A 121 3.58 1.57 0.71
C ILE A 121 4.97 0.95 0.86
N HIS A 122 5.65 0.60 -0.24
CA HIS A 122 7.00 0.06 -0.19
C HIS A 122 8.02 1.06 0.38
N THR A 123 7.87 2.35 0.08
CA THR A 123 8.74 3.40 0.65
C THR A 123 8.63 3.48 2.17
N TYR A 124 7.39 3.61 2.68
CA TYR A 124 7.17 3.84 4.12
C TYR A 124 7.22 2.57 4.97
N ALA A 125 7.02 1.39 4.38
CA ALA A 125 7.29 0.12 5.04
C ALA A 125 8.80 -0.13 5.23
N GLY A 126 9.62 0.37 4.31
CA GLY A 126 11.06 0.13 4.29
C GLY A 126 11.48 -1.05 3.40
N VAL A 127 12.80 -1.23 3.25
CA VAL A 127 13.38 -2.25 2.35
C VAL A 127 12.99 -3.69 2.68
N GLN A 128 12.59 -3.94 3.91
CA GLN A 128 12.16 -5.26 4.39
C GLN A 128 10.91 -5.75 3.66
N LEU A 129 9.96 -4.86 3.33
CA LEU A 129 8.72 -5.24 2.66
C LEU A 129 9.01 -5.83 1.27
N ARG A 130 9.85 -5.17 0.48
CA ARG A 130 10.22 -5.66 -0.85
C ARG A 130 10.92 -7.01 -0.78
N LEU A 131 11.82 -7.19 0.20
CA LEU A 131 12.49 -8.47 0.41
C LEU A 131 11.49 -9.57 0.79
N ALA A 132 10.55 -9.30 1.71
CA ALA A 132 9.53 -10.26 2.10
C ALA A 132 8.63 -10.65 0.92
N CYS A 133 8.24 -9.69 0.08
CA CYS A 133 7.47 -9.97 -1.14
C CYS A 133 8.28 -10.82 -2.12
N ALA A 134 9.54 -10.49 -2.36
CA ALA A 134 10.41 -11.27 -3.24
C ALA A 134 10.56 -12.72 -2.75
N GLU A 135 10.76 -12.94 -1.46
CA GLU A 135 10.85 -14.29 -0.87
C GLU A 135 9.54 -15.10 -1.03
N ILE A 136 8.38 -14.43 -1.03
CA ILE A 136 7.09 -15.07 -1.33
C ILE A 136 7.02 -15.47 -2.81
N MET A 137 7.39 -14.54 -3.71
CA MET A 137 7.32 -14.77 -5.15
C MET A 137 8.33 -15.81 -5.64
N ASP A 138 9.54 -15.83 -5.05
CA ASP A 138 10.56 -16.85 -5.34
C ASP A 138 10.03 -18.26 -4.98
N ARG A 139 9.35 -18.40 -3.83
CA ARG A 139 8.72 -19.67 -3.45
C ARG A 139 7.55 -20.05 -4.35
N GLN A 140 6.80 -19.07 -4.85
CA GLN A 140 5.69 -19.28 -5.78
C GLN A 140 6.16 -19.68 -7.17
N GLY A 141 7.26 -19.09 -7.67
CA GLY A 141 7.91 -19.42 -8.94
C GLY A 141 7.18 -18.93 -10.20
N HIS A 142 6.16 -18.08 -10.05
CA HIS A 142 5.43 -17.45 -11.16
C HIS A 142 4.82 -16.10 -10.73
N PRO A 143 4.52 -15.18 -11.67
CA PRO A 143 3.86 -13.92 -11.34
C PRO A 143 2.53 -14.11 -10.61
N GLU A 144 2.17 -13.17 -9.74
CA GLU A 144 0.90 -13.22 -9.01
C GLU A 144 -0.28 -13.04 -9.97
N PRO A 145 -1.25 -13.96 -9.96
CA PRO A 145 -2.44 -13.83 -10.79
C PRO A 145 -3.32 -12.65 -10.33
N THR A 146 -3.94 -11.97 -11.30
CA THR A 146 -4.94 -10.94 -11.03
C THR A 146 -6.09 -11.48 -10.20
N GLY A 147 -6.50 -10.77 -9.17
CA GLY A 147 -7.63 -11.12 -8.31
C GLY A 147 -7.28 -11.98 -7.09
N GLN A 148 -6.02 -12.36 -6.92
CA GLN A 148 -5.52 -13.07 -5.73
C GLN A 148 -4.93 -12.10 -4.71
N ALA A 149 -4.65 -12.58 -3.50
CA ALA A 149 -4.06 -11.78 -2.43
C ALA A 149 -2.92 -12.51 -1.71
N LYS A 150 -1.95 -11.74 -1.23
CA LYS A 150 -0.86 -12.18 -0.34
C LYS A 150 -0.82 -11.30 0.90
N LEU A 151 -0.32 -11.85 2.01
CA LEU A 151 -0.17 -11.15 3.27
C LEU A 151 1.31 -11.03 3.65
N THR A 152 1.72 -9.85 4.07
CA THR A 152 3.02 -9.60 4.70
C THR A 152 2.84 -8.81 5.99
N THR A 153 3.86 -8.82 6.86
CA THR A 153 3.95 -7.81 7.92
C THR A 153 4.13 -6.41 7.31
N ALA A 154 3.72 -5.38 8.04
CA ALA A 154 3.75 -4.00 7.54
C ALA A 154 5.04 -3.23 7.88
N PHE A 155 5.95 -3.85 8.65
CA PHE A 155 7.23 -3.29 9.09
C PHE A 155 7.08 -1.91 9.75
N ASN A 156 7.47 -0.81 9.07
CA ASN A 156 7.45 0.53 9.65
C ASN A 156 6.11 1.29 9.49
N LEU A 157 5.12 0.68 8.84
CA LEU A 157 3.78 1.26 8.75
C LEU A 157 3.03 1.14 10.08
N PRO A 158 2.08 2.05 10.39
CA PRO A 158 1.30 1.98 11.63
C PRO A 158 0.28 0.84 11.67
N CYS A 159 -0.05 0.22 10.53
CA CYS A 159 -0.84 -1.01 10.47
C CYS A 159 0.00 -2.25 10.81
N ARG A 160 -0.66 -3.38 11.09
CA ARG A 160 0.03 -4.65 11.43
C ARG A 160 0.47 -5.43 10.17
N TYR A 161 -0.35 -5.40 9.13
CA TYR A 161 -0.17 -6.19 7.92
C TYR A 161 -0.42 -5.37 6.66
N VAL A 162 0.15 -5.82 5.54
CA VAL A 162 -0.19 -5.38 4.20
C VAL A 162 -0.77 -6.56 3.42
N LEU A 163 -1.96 -6.38 2.88
CA LEU A 163 -2.60 -7.29 1.92
C LEU A 163 -2.26 -6.80 0.52
N HIS A 164 -1.54 -7.58 -0.25
CA HIS A 164 -1.16 -7.25 -1.62
C HIS A 164 -2.08 -7.95 -2.60
N THR A 165 -2.63 -7.22 -3.57
CA THR A 165 -3.47 -7.79 -4.63
C THR A 165 -3.17 -7.13 -5.97
N VAL A 166 -3.25 -7.91 -7.05
CA VAL A 166 -3.04 -7.42 -8.40
C VAL A 166 -4.38 -7.20 -9.06
N GLY A 167 -4.72 -5.94 -9.32
CA GLY A 167 -5.95 -5.59 -10.00
C GLY A 167 -5.88 -5.76 -11.52
N PRO A 168 -7.02 -5.79 -12.23
CA PRO A 168 -7.06 -5.83 -13.68
C PRO A 168 -6.57 -4.52 -14.31
N ILE A 169 -5.82 -4.64 -15.42
CA ILE A 169 -5.39 -3.53 -16.28
C ILE A 169 -6.41 -3.38 -17.42
N ILE A 170 -6.93 -2.16 -17.61
CA ILE A 170 -7.96 -1.90 -18.62
C ILE A 170 -7.34 -1.37 -19.90
N HIS A 171 -7.51 -2.12 -20.97
CA HIS A 171 -7.10 -1.76 -22.32
C HIS A 171 -8.34 -1.45 -23.18
N GLY A 172 -9.02 -0.34 -22.93
CA GLY A 172 -10.22 0.08 -23.67
C GLY A 172 -11.51 -0.07 -22.87
N ARG A 173 -12.47 -0.91 -23.30
CA ARG A 173 -13.74 -1.09 -22.60
C ARG A 173 -13.62 -2.14 -21.50
N VAL A 174 -14.17 -1.85 -20.32
CA VAL A 174 -14.25 -2.81 -19.22
C VAL A 174 -15.13 -4.00 -19.61
N THR A 175 -14.57 -5.20 -19.50
CA THR A 175 -15.27 -6.46 -19.77
C THR A 175 -15.93 -7.00 -18.50
N GLN A 176 -16.78 -8.03 -18.66
CA GLN A 176 -17.35 -8.75 -17.52
C GLN A 176 -16.26 -9.49 -16.72
N GLN A 177 -15.22 -9.97 -17.38
CA GLN A 177 -14.08 -10.59 -16.73
C GLN A 177 -13.29 -9.59 -15.88
N ASP A 178 -13.05 -8.38 -16.37
CA ASP A 178 -12.38 -7.33 -15.58
C ASP A 178 -13.16 -6.99 -14.31
N ARG A 179 -14.49 -6.91 -14.41
CA ARG A 179 -15.38 -6.71 -13.24
C ARG A 179 -15.25 -7.84 -12.23
N ALA A 180 -15.27 -9.08 -12.71
CA ALA A 180 -15.13 -10.27 -11.86
C ALA A 180 -13.76 -10.33 -11.18
N LEU A 181 -12.68 -9.98 -11.89
CA LEU A 181 -11.32 -9.92 -11.37
C LEU A 181 -11.17 -8.82 -10.32
N LEU A 182 -11.73 -7.63 -10.55
CA LEU A 182 -11.72 -6.56 -9.54
C LEU A 182 -12.48 -6.98 -8.28
N ALA A 183 -13.66 -7.57 -8.41
CA ALA A 183 -14.42 -8.12 -7.28
C ALA A 183 -13.62 -9.21 -6.54
N SER A 184 -12.87 -10.04 -7.28
CA SER A 184 -11.99 -11.06 -6.71
C SER A 184 -10.89 -10.45 -5.85
N CYS A 185 -10.28 -9.31 -6.24
CA CYS A 185 -9.28 -8.61 -5.43
C CYS A 185 -9.82 -8.27 -4.03
N TYR A 186 -11.02 -7.67 -3.97
CA TYR A 186 -11.65 -7.34 -2.68
C TYR A 186 -11.98 -8.59 -1.87
N ARG A 187 -12.55 -9.61 -2.51
CA ARG A 187 -12.92 -10.87 -1.85
C ARG A 187 -11.71 -11.60 -1.30
N SER A 188 -10.68 -11.82 -2.12
CA SER A 188 -9.46 -12.52 -1.71
C SER A 188 -8.73 -11.81 -0.55
N CYS A 189 -8.67 -10.48 -0.56
CA CYS A 189 -8.12 -9.72 0.56
C CYS A 189 -8.94 -9.91 1.84
N LEU A 190 -10.27 -9.88 1.76
CA LEU A 190 -11.15 -10.05 2.91
C LEU A 190 -11.13 -11.48 3.46
N GLU A 191 -11.10 -12.48 2.59
CA GLU A 191 -10.98 -13.89 2.96
C GLU A 191 -9.65 -14.15 3.67
N LEU A 192 -8.54 -13.66 3.09
CA LEU A 192 -7.21 -13.79 3.70
C LEU A 192 -7.11 -13.03 5.04
N ALA A 193 -7.74 -11.85 5.15
CA ALA A 193 -7.86 -11.13 6.43
C ALA A 193 -8.63 -11.95 7.48
N ALA A 194 -9.76 -12.55 7.10
CA ALA A 194 -10.58 -13.37 7.99
C ALA A 194 -9.83 -14.63 8.44
N GLU A 195 -9.12 -15.31 7.55
CA GLU A 195 -8.29 -16.48 7.85
C GLU A 195 -7.18 -16.15 8.87
N ASN A 196 -6.70 -14.92 8.88
CA ASN A 196 -5.68 -14.43 9.82
C ASN A 196 -6.28 -13.74 11.06
N GLY A 197 -7.59 -13.80 11.27
CA GLY A 197 -8.26 -13.24 12.44
C GLY A 197 -8.22 -11.71 12.51
N LEU A 198 -8.06 -11.03 11.38
CA LEU A 198 -8.02 -9.57 11.33
C LEU A 198 -9.44 -8.99 11.42
N GLU A 199 -9.58 -7.86 12.13
CA GLU A 199 -10.88 -7.22 12.36
C GLU A 199 -11.11 -6.00 11.48
N SER A 200 -10.03 -5.31 11.06
CA SER A 200 -10.08 -4.08 10.28
C SER A 200 -9.20 -4.13 9.03
N VAL A 201 -9.78 -3.78 7.87
CA VAL A 201 -9.09 -3.75 6.57
C VAL A 201 -9.38 -2.43 5.88
N ALA A 202 -8.33 -1.74 5.43
CA ALA A 202 -8.44 -0.51 4.64
C ALA A 202 -8.04 -0.76 3.18
N PHE A 203 -8.95 -0.48 2.26
CA PHE A 203 -8.74 -0.63 0.83
C PHE A 203 -8.42 0.70 0.17
N CYS A 204 -7.35 0.75 -0.62
CA CYS A 204 -7.16 1.80 -1.61
C CYS A 204 -8.11 1.60 -2.81
N CYS A 205 -8.18 2.58 -3.72
CA CYS A 205 -8.95 2.50 -4.96
C CYS A 205 -8.25 1.59 -5.98
N ILE A 206 -8.43 0.27 -5.88
CA ILE A 206 -7.74 -0.74 -6.69
C ILE A 206 -8.00 -0.49 -8.19
N SER A 207 -6.95 -0.55 -9.01
CA SER A 207 -6.93 -0.40 -10.48
C SER A 207 -7.33 0.98 -11.02
N THR A 208 -7.71 1.97 -10.20
CA THR A 208 -8.22 3.27 -10.71
C THR A 208 -7.13 4.30 -11.06
N GLY A 209 -5.86 3.98 -10.77
CA GLY A 209 -4.70 4.78 -11.18
C GLY A 209 -4.13 4.30 -12.51
N GLU A 210 -2.92 3.77 -12.47
CA GLU A 210 -2.14 3.31 -13.64
C GLU A 210 -2.82 2.18 -14.44
N PHE A 211 -3.78 1.47 -13.84
CA PHE A 211 -4.51 0.37 -14.49
C PHE A 211 -5.82 0.82 -15.15
N HIS A 212 -6.14 2.11 -15.08
CA HIS A 212 -7.20 2.79 -15.85
C HIS A 212 -8.62 2.23 -15.69
N PHE A 213 -8.93 1.54 -14.59
CA PHE A 213 -10.31 1.13 -14.31
C PHE A 213 -11.15 2.38 -13.96
N PRO A 214 -12.34 2.57 -14.59
CA PRO A 214 -13.18 3.75 -14.32
C PRO A 214 -13.58 3.84 -12.84
N ASN A 215 -13.30 4.97 -12.19
CA ASN A 215 -13.45 5.16 -10.75
C ASN A 215 -14.85 4.86 -10.24
N GLN A 216 -15.90 5.35 -10.93
CA GLN A 216 -17.30 5.13 -10.54
C GLN A 216 -17.62 3.61 -10.51
N LEU A 217 -17.28 2.92 -11.59
CA LEU A 217 -17.55 1.49 -11.72
C LEU A 217 -16.72 0.65 -10.74
N ALA A 218 -15.45 1.03 -10.52
CA ALA A 218 -14.61 0.36 -9.54
C ALA A 218 -15.17 0.49 -8.12
N ALA A 219 -15.65 1.67 -7.74
CA ALA A 219 -16.25 1.90 -6.44
C ALA A 219 -17.57 1.13 -6.25
N GLU A 220 -18.42 1.04 -7.30
CA GLU A 220 -19.64 0.24 -7.27
C GLU A 220 -19.33 -1.24 -7.01
N ILE A 221 -18.34 -1.81 -7.71
CA ILE A 221 -17.89 -3.20 -7.52
C ILE A 221 -17.33 -3.40 -6.12
N ALA A 222 -16.50 -2.46 -5.66
CA ALA A 222 -15.89 -2.51 -4.33
C ALA A 222 -16.96 -2.53 -3.23
N VAL A 223 -17.88 -1.57 -3.24
CA VAL A 223 -18.94 -1.45 -2.23
C VAL A 223 -19.85 -2.66 -2.24
N GLN A 224 -20.27 -3.12 -3.41
CA GLN A 224 -21.13 -4.31 -3.52
C GLN A 224 -20.41 -5.56 -2.97
N THR A 225 -19.16 -5.79 -3.38
CA THR A 225 -18.39 -6.98 -2.95
C THR A 225 -18.17 -6.98 -1.44
N VAL A 226 -17.83 -5.83 -0.86
CA VAL A 226 -17.63 -5.69 0.58
C VAL A 226 -18.93 -5.88 1.35
N LYS A 227 -20.06 -5.28 0.89
CA LYS A 227 -21.38 -5.48 1.50
C LYS A 227 -21.79 -6.94 1.50
N GLU A 228 -21.55 -7.66 0.41
CA GLU A 228 -21.83 -9.10 0.32
C GLU A 228 -20.96 -9.91 1.29
N PHE A 229 -19.68 -9.59 1.39
CA PHE A 229 -18.76 -10.27 2.31
C PHE A 229 -19.15 -10.05 3.78
N LEU A 230 -19.51 -8.84 4.18
CA LEU A 230 -19.88 -8.51 5.56
C LEU A 230 -21.19 -9.19 6.05
N LYS A 231 -21.98 -9.78 5.15
CA LYS A 231 -23.11 -10.64 5.54
C LYS A 231 -22.63 -11.96 6.16
N LYS A 232 -21.39 -12.36 5.90
CA LYS A 232 -20.79 -13.57 6.50
C LYS A 232 -20.34 -13.28 7.93
N GLN A 233 -20.46 -14.27 8.81
CA GLN A 233 -19.89 -14.17 10.17
C GLN A 233 -18.40 -14.50 10.12
N THR A 234 -17.56 -13.45 10.06
CA THR A 234 -16.10 -13.57 10.06
C THR A 234 -15.50 -12.67 11.15
N SER A 235 -14.17 -12.70 11.30
CA SER A 235 -13.45 -11.76 12.17
C SER A 235 -13.50 -10.33 11.66
N VAL A 236 -13.58 -10.12 10.35
CA VAL A 236 -13.59 -8.77 9.74
C VAL A 236 -14.87 -8.03 10.09
N LYS A 237 -14.76 -6.94 10.85
CA LYS A 237 -15.88 -6.11 11.33
C LYS A 237 -15.85 -4.70 10.79
N LYS A 238 -14.69 -4.24 10.32
CA LYS A 238 -14.47 -2.87 9.88
C LYS A 238 -13.77 -2.88 8.53
N VAL A 239 -14.44 -2.39 7.49
CA VAL A 239 -13.86 -2.18 6.17
C VAL A 239 -13.85 -0.68 5.88
N ILE A 240 -12.65 -0.15 5.61
CA ILE A 240 -12.42 1.27 5.37
C ILE A 240 -12.10 1.45 3.89
N PHE A 241 -12.94 2.17 3.17
CA PHE A 241 -12.60 2.65 1.84
C PHE A 241 -11.71 3.89 1.99
N ASN A 242 -10.42 3.71 1.76
CA ASN A 242 -9.48 4.81 1.75
C ASN A 242 -9.45 5.44 0.36
N VAL A 243 -9.69 6.74 0.31
CA VAL A 243 -9.63 7.55 -0.89
C VAL A 243 -8.61 8.66 -0.73
N PHE A 244 -7.95 9.04 -1.81
CA PHE A 244 -6.99 10.13 -1.80
C PHE A 244 -7.54 11.38 -2.50
N LYS A 245 -8.23 11.20 -3.64
CA LYS A 245 -8.78 12.29 -4.47
C LYS A 245 -10.20 12.64 -4.05
N ASP A 246 -10.55 13.92 -4.13
CA ASP A 246 -11.91 14.40 -3.86
C ASP A 246 -12.98 13.78 -4.77
N MET A 247 -12.60 13.43 -6.01
CA MET A 247 -13.49 12.73 -6.93
C MET A 247 -13.90 11.37 -6.37
N ASP A 248 -12.94 10.58 -5.89
CA ASP A 248 -13.22 9.26 -5.33
C ASP A 248 -14.05 9.39 -4.05
N LYS A 249 -13.74 10.37 -3.19
CA LYS A 249 -14.52 10.63 -1.99
C LYS A 249 -16.01 10.88 -2.32
N LYS A 250 -16.29 11.75 -3.29
CA LYS A 250 -17.67 12.04 -3.71
C LYS A 250 -18.40 10.81 -4.26
N ILE A 251 -17.68 9.93 -4.96
CA ILE A 251 -18.24 8.67 -5.48
C ILE A 251 -18.62 7.75 -4.31
N TYR A 252 -17.70 7.48 -3.40
CA TYR A 252 -17.94 6.60 -2.26
C TYR A 252 -18.96 7.16 -1.29
N GLU A 253 -18.97 8.48 -1.01
CA GLU A 253 -20.00 9.11 -0.18
C GLU A 253 -21.40 8.88 -0.75
N ARG A 254 -21.58 9.01 -2.06
CA ARG A 254 -22.87 8.77 -2.71
C ARG A 254 -23.29 7.32 -2.60
N LEU A 255 -22.37 6.36 -2.89
CA LEU A 255 -22.66 4.93 -2.85
C LEU A 255 -22.93 4.39 -1.44
N LEU A 256 -22.33 5.00 -0.41
CA LEU A 256 -22.47 4.59 0.98
C LEU A 256 -23.60 5.33 1.72
N ARG A 257 -24.15 6.41 1.17
CA ARG A 257 -25.30 7.15 1.74
C ARG A 257 -26.64 6.77 1.11
N THR A 258 -26.62 6.09 -0.03
CA THR A 258 -27.84 5.61 -0.71
C THR A 258 -28.17 4.21 -0.19
N ASP A 259 -29.23 4.09 0.58
CA ASP A 259 -29.91 2.82 0.88
C ASP A 259 -30.97 2.52 -0.14
#